data_91c30de938fd1cc95a207e1f44dea619
#
_entry.id   91c30de938fd1cc95a207e1f44dea619
#
_cell.length_a   1.000
_cell.length_b   1.000
_cell.length_c   1.000
_cell.angle_alpha   90.00
_cell.angle_beta   90.00
_cell.angle_gamma   90.00
#
_symmetry.space_group_name_H-M   'P 1'
#
loop_
_entity.id
_entity.type
_entity.pdbx_description
1 polymer ?
#
loop_
_entity_poly.entity_id
_entity_poly.type
_entity_poly.pdbx_seq_one_letter_code
_entity_poly.pdbx_strand_id
1 'polypeptide(L)'
;MSISYKSLTILVLATAFNLITYTGFSQTYRSINSTGPEQKFPWPEVKKMALSLTFDDARFSQIDTGIPLLDKYGVKATFYVSPGSMLERSGKWRMAVINGHDIGNHSLYHPCSGNFAWSRNRALEEYNLQKMKNELDSASILIKETLGIQPLSFAYPCGQTFIGRGINVQSYVPLISFMFESGRGWLNEAPNDPMFCDLVQLNGAELDGKSFEQVLKLVETAKANGYWLILAGHEMNDEGYQTSLLRTIEEICKYAKDPSNGIWIDNVHNIASYIKQNRKY
;
A
#
# COMPACT_ATOMS: atom_id res chain seq x y z
N MET A 1 -93.28 8.71 0.85
CA MET A 1 -91.89 8.80 1.38
C MET A 1 -91.00 8.32 0.27
N SER A 2 -90.40 9.25 -0.47
CA SER A 2 -89.57 8.95 -1.66
C SER A 2 -88.09 9.13 -1.28
N ILE A 3 -87.28 8.09 -1.39
CA ILE A 3 -85.84 8.12 -1.13
C ILE A 3 -85.15 8.32 -2.47
N SER A 4 -84.52 9.46 -2.62
CA SER A 4 -83.68 9.82 -3.79
C SER A 4 -82.30 9.19 -3.70
N TYR A 5 -81.89 8.38 -4.67
CA TYR A 5 -80.52 7.91 -4.84
C TYR A 5 -79.68 8.93 -5.64
N LYS A 6 -78.68 9.51 -5.01
CA LYS A 6 -77.66 10.33 -5.69
C LYS A 6 -76.56 9.40 -6.22
N SER A 7 -76.37 9.42 -7.52
CA SER A 7 -75.35 8.73 -8.26
C SER A 7 -73.96 9.32 -7.88
N LEU A 8 -73.03 8.50 -7.45
CA LEU A 8 -71.64 8.86 -7.18
C LEU A 8 -70.83 8.49 -8.43
N THR A 9 -70.40 9.50 -9.16
CA THR A 9 -69.52 9.33 -10.31
C THR A 9 -68.09 9.15 -9.80
N ILE A 10 -67.48 7.96 -9.97
CA ILE A 10 -66.10 7.68 -9.65
C ILE A 10 -65.25 8.09 -10.85
N LEU A 11 -64.43 9.13 -10.66
CA LEU A 11 -63.41 9.59 -11.61
C LEU A 11 -62.19 8.67 -11.49
N VAL A 12 -61.96 7.81 -12.49
CA VAL A 12 -60.71 6.97 -12.55
C VAL A 12 -59.60 7.83 -13.17
N LEU A 13 -58.68 8.28 -12.35
CA LEU A 13 -57.43 8.87 -12.82
C LEU A 13 -56.49 7.73 -13.29
N ALA A 14 -56.30 7.64 -14.62
CA ALA A 14 -55.26 6.77 -15.20
C ALA A 14 -53.89 7.43 -14.98
N THR A 15 -53.11 6.90 -14.04
CA THR A 15 -51.71 7.24 -13.93
C THR A 15 -50.92 6.50 -14.99
N ALA A 16 -50.40 7.25 -15.96
CA ALA A 16 -49.47 6.73 -16.94
C ALA A 16 -48.16 6.35 -16.26
N PHE A 17 -47.88 5.05 -16.13
CA PHE A 17 -46.57 4.53 -15.77
C PHE A 17 -45.63 4.70 -16.97
N ASN A 18 -44.69 5.65 -16.87
CA ASN A 18 -43.56 5.70 -17.79
C ASN A 18 -42.63 4.53 -17.50
N LEU A 19 -42.67 3.49 -18.33
CA LEU A 19 -41.65 2.46 -18.38
C LEU A 19 -40.36 3.10 -18.91
N ILE A 20 -39.43 3.40 -17.99
CA ILE A 20 -38.05 3.67 -18.35
C ILE A 20 -37.43 2.31 -18.69
N THR A 21 -37.30 2.03 -19.97
CA THR A 21 -36.53 0.89 -20.47
C THR A 21 -35.06 1.18 -20.21
N TYR A 22 -34.50 0.56 -19.18
CA TYR A 22 -33.06 0.47 -19.02
C TYR A 22 -32.51 -0.37 -20.18
N THR A 23 -31.94 0.28 -21.18
CA THR A 23 -31.06 -0.38 -22.12
C THR A 23 -29.80 -0.76 -21.37
N GLY A 24 -29.72 -2.01 -20.96
CA GLY A 24 -28.54 -2.57 -20.36
C GLY A 24 -27.35 -2.38 -21.33
N PHE A 25 -26.37 -1.57 -20.92
CA PHE A 25 -25.06 -1.61 -21.54
C PHE A 25 -24.45 -2.98 -21.23
N SER A 26 -24.63 -3.93 -22.13
CA SER A 26 -23.84 -5.14 -22.17
C SER A 26 -22.40 -4.73 -22.49
N GLN A 27 -21.57 -4.52 -21.46
CA GLN A 27 -20.14 -4.52 -21.66
C GLN A 27 -19.77 -5.94 -22.10
N THR A 28 -19.56 -6.12 -23.40
CA THR A 28 -18.88 -7.28 -23.92
C THR A 28 -17.46 -7.27 -23.34
N TYR A 29 -17.24 -8.03 -22.28
CA TYR A 29 -15.90 -8.41 -21.89
C TYR A 29 -15.28 -9.13 -23.09
N ARG A 30 -14.42 -8.44 -23.82
CA ARG A 30 -13.49 -9.13 -24.70
C ARG A 30 -12.61 -9.99 -23.80
N SER A 31 -12.85 -11.28 -23.78
CA SER A 31 -11.87 -12.23 -23.31
C SER A 31 -10.63 -12.03 -24.18
N ILE A 32 -9.61 -11.42 -23.63
CA ILE A 32 -8.28 -11.37 -24.25
C ILE A 32 -7.76 -12.80 -24.13
N ASN A 33 -8.12 -13.66 -25.08
CA ASN A 33 -7.45 -14.93 -25.28
C ASN A 33 -6.07 -14.62 -25.88
N SER A 34 -5.11 -14.22 -25.05
CA SER A 34 -3.71 -14.21 -25.43
C SER A 34 -3.20 -15.66 -25.44
N THR A 35 -3.29 -16.33 -26.60
CA THR A 35 -2.73 -17.67 -26.82
C THR A 35 -1.22 -17.65 -27.07
N GLY A 36 -0.52 -16.57 -26.75
CA GLY A 36 0.94 -16.49 -26.73
C GLY A 36 1.49 -16.75 -25.32
N PRO A 37 2.76 -17.19 -25.17
CA PRO A 37 3.37 -17.26 -23.85
C PRO A 37 3.30 -15.88 -23.21
N GLU A 38 2.72 -15.81 -22.01
CA GLU A 38 2.56 -14.56 -21.25
C GLU A 38 3.93 -13.94 -21.05
N GLN A 39 4.17 -12.78 -21.66
CA GLN A 39 5.47 -12.12 -21.62
C GLN A 39 5.72 -11.62 -20.20
N LYS A 40 6.58 -12.33 -19.46
CA LYS A 40 6.97 -11.91 -18.12
C LYS A 40 7.71 -10.58 -18.16
N PHE A 41 7.52 -9.75 -17.12
CA PHE A 41 8.22 -8.49 -16.99
C PHE A 41 9.74 -8.70 -16.98
N PRO A 42 10.53 -7.91 -17.75
CA PRO A 42 11.98 -8.08 -17.85
C PRO A 42 12.69 -7.47 -16.63
N TRP A 43 12.79 -8.22 -15.55
CA TRP A 43 13.59 -7.83 -14.40
C TRP A 43 15.08 -7.72 -14.73
N PRO A 44 15.88 -6.88 -14.04
CA PRO A 44 17.30 -6.70 -14.33
C PRO A 44 18.08 -8.00 -14.11
N GLU A 45 19.22 -8.15 -14.79
CA GLU A 45 20.17 -9.28 -14.61
C GLU A 45 19.52 -10.68 -14.67
N VAL A 46 18.51 -10.86 -15.55
CA VAL A 46 17.74 -12.13 -15.67
C VAL A 46 17.08 -12.60 -14.35
N LYS A 47 16.81 -11.69 -13.42
CA LYS A 47 16.05 -12.02 -12.20
C LYS A 47 14.64 -12.48 -12.56
N LYS A 48 14.07 -13.31 -11.70
CA LYS A 48 12.74 -13.92 -11.90
C LYS A 48 11.62 -13.14 -11.24
N MET A 49 11.93 -12.35 -10.21
CA MET A 49 11.00 -11.54 -9.45
C MET A 49 11.73 -10.38 -8.76
N ALA A 50 10.97 -9.42 -8.23
CA ALA A 50 11.48 -8.42 -7.30
C ALA A 50 10.91 -8.64 -5.89
N LEU A 51 11.67 -8.23 -4.87
CA LEU A 51 11.31 -8.29 -3.46
C LEU A 51 11.66 -6.97 -2.78
N SER A 52 10.74 -6.38 -2.03
CA SER A 52 11.03 -5.26 -1.12
C SER A 52 10.65 -5.62 0.31
N LEU A 53 11.52 -5.29 1.25
CA LEU A 53 11.22 -5.27 2.67
C LEU A 53 10.81 -3.85 3.06
N THR A 54 9.67 -3.70 3.74
CA THR A 54 9.16 -2.41 4.17
C THR A 54 8.75 -2.46 5.64
N PHE A 55 8.97 -1.35 6.37
CA PHE A 55 8.67 -1.27 7.79
C PHE A 55 8.02 0.07 8.12
N ASP A 56 6.97 0.05 8.94
CA ASP A 56 6.13 1.21 9.24
C ASP A 56 6.42 1.81 10.63
N ASP A 57 5.98 3.05 10.86
CA ASP A 57 5.94 3.78 12.14
C ASP A 57 7.27 4.32 12.69
N ALA A 58 8.41 4.08 12.07
CA ALA A 58 9.71 4.45 12.61
C ALA A 58 9.98 3.88 14.01
N ARG A 59 9.64 2.59 14.22
CA ARG A 59 9.84 1.91 15.51
C ARG A 59 11.31 1.84 15.88
N PHE A 60 11.63 1.90 17.18
CA PHE A 60 13.03 1.96 17.64
C PHE A 60 13.83 0.70 17.27
N SER A 61 13.20 -0.47 17.31
CA SER A 61 13.86 -1.72 16.92
C SER A 61 14.32 -1.73 15.45
N GLN A 62 13.66 -0.97 14.55
CA GLN A 62 14.08 -0.86 13.16
C GLN A 62 15.49 -0.27 13.06
N ILE A 63 15.76 0.79 13.84
CA ILE A 63 17.06 1.48 13.87
C ILE A 63 18.08 0.76 14.75
N ASP A 64 17.64 0.17 15.86
CA ASP A 64 18.55 -0.37 16.87
C ASP A 64 19.02 -1.81 16.51
N THR A 65 18.16 -2.61 15.88
CA THR A 65 18.45 -4.02 15.53
C THR A 65 18.25 -4.34 14.06
N GLY A 66 17.21 -3.81 13.44
CA GLY A 66 16.81 -4.16 12.06
C GLY A 66 17.79 -3.66 11.01
N ILE A 67 18.09 -2.36 10.97
CA ILE A 67 19.02 -1.79 9.99
C ILE A 67 20.42 -2.40 10.09
N PRO A 68 21.02 -2.60 11.27
CA PRO A 68 22.28 -3.33 11.38
C PRO A 68 22.25 -4.73 10.77
N LEU A 69 21.13 -5.46 10.92
CA LEU A 69 20.96 -6.77 10.31
C LEU A 69 20.88 -6.67 8.78
N LEU A 70 20.08 -5.75 8.24
CA LEU A 70 19.95 -5.54 6.80
C LEU A 70 21.28 -5.12 6.17
N ASP A 71 22.00 -4.20 6.79
CA ASP A 71 23.32 -3.73 6.35
C ASP A 71 24.37 -4.86 6.34
N LYS A 72 24.35 -5.76 7.33
CA LYS A 72 25.21 -6.96 7.37
C LYS A 72 25.09 -7.79 6.08
N TYR A 73 23.90 -7.85 5.49
CA TYR A 73 23.63 -8.60 4.24
C TYR A 73 23.65 -7.73 2.98
N GLY A 74 23.91 -6.42 3.11
CA GLY A 74 23.85 -5.48 2.00
C GLY A 74 22.46 -5.39 1.37
N VAL A 75 21.39 -5.55 2.16
CA VAL A 75 19.99 -5.43 1.75
C VAL A 75 19.50 -4.02 2.09
N LYS A 76 18.85 -3.36 1.12
CA LYS A 76 18.22 -2.07 1.33
C LYS A 76 16.71 -2.22 1.41
N ALA A 77 16.11 -1.57 2.41
CA ALA A 77 14.68 -1.60 2.70
C ALA A 77 14.09 -0.19 2.61
N THR A 78 12.75 -0.10 2.59
CA THR A 78 12.02 1.16 2.72
C THR A 78 11.40 1.24 4.11
N PHE A 79 11.60 2.36 4.78
CA PHE A 79 11.00 2.66 6.08
C PHE A 79 9.99 3.79 5.93
N TYR A 80 8.73 3.51 6.18
CA TYR A 80 7.67 4.51 6.16
C TYR A 80 7.54 5.12 7.54
N VAL A 81 8.02 6.36 7.67
CA VAL A 81 8.19 6.98 8.97
C VAL A 81 7.05 7.92 9.32
N SER A 82 6.56 7.82 10.58
CA SER A 82 5.79 8.86 11.23
C SER A 82 6.78 9.79 11.96
N PRO A 83 6.79 11.11 11.67
CA PRO A 83 7.84 12.02 12.15
C PRO A 83 8.08 12.02 13.65
N GLY A 84 7.04 11.82 14.48
CA GLY A 84 7.19 11.81 15.94
C GLY A 84 8.28 10.83 16.41
N SER A 85 8.14 9.55 16.08
CA SER A 85 9.11 8.51 16.46
C SER A 85 10.46 8.68 15.75
N MET A 86 10.44 9.15 14.49
CA MET A 86 11.67 9.41 13.73
C MET A 86 12.54 10.48 14.40
N LEU A 87 11.96 11.56 14.90
CA LEU A 87 12.68 12.67 15.53
C LEU A 87 13.49 12.23 16.75
N GLU A 88 12.95 11.29 17.55
CA GLU A 88 13.61 10.78 18.74
C GLU A 88 14.95 10.05 18.44
N ARG A 89 15.12 9.56 17.22
CA ARG A 89 16.31 8.83 16.75
C ARG A 89 16.91 9.43 15.47
N SER A 90 16.71 10.74 15.22
CA SER A 90 17.05 11.41 13.97
C SER A 90 18.49 11.18 13.49
N GLY A 91 19.47 11.11 14.40
CA GLY A 91 20.85 10.83 14.05
C GLY A 91 21.04 9.45 13.40
N LYS A 92 20.38 8.43 13.95
CA LYS A 92 20.44 7.05 13.38
C LYS A 92 19.66 6.96 12.06
N TRP A 93 18.53 7.66 11.94
CA TRP A 93 17.78 7.73 10.68
C TRP A 93 18.57 8.41 9.56
N ARG A 94 19.37 9.45 9.86
CA ARG A 94 20.29 10.04 8.87
C ARG A 94 21.33 9.02 8.41
N MET A 95 21.85 8.19 9.30
CA MET A 95 22.78 7.12 8.92
C MET A 95 22.11 6.07 8.05
N ALA A 96 20.84 5.72 8.32
CA ALA A 96 20.07 4.81 7.45
C ALA A 96 19.96 5.34 6.03
N VAL A 97 19.68 6.63 5.87
CA VAL A 97 19.67 7.31 4.55
C VAL A 97 21.02 7.25 3.87
N ILE A 98 22.11 7.58 4.60
CA ILE A 98 23.50 7.53 4.08
C ILE A 98 23.85 6.11 3.64
N ASN A 99 23.39 5.10 4.36
CA ASN A 99 23.60 3.69 4.03
C ASN A 99 22.73 3.21 2.84
N GLY A 100 21.85 4.06 2.29
CA GLY A 100 21.06 3.76 1.09
C GLY A 100 19.70 3.12 1.37
N HIS A 101 19.21 3.13 2.60
CA HIS A 101 17.80 2.80 2.87
C HIS A 101 16.89 3.93 2.39
N ASP A 102 15.72 3.57 1.88
CA ASP A 102 14.70 4.51 1.43
C ASP A 102 13.79 4.89 2.60
N ILE A 103 13.41 6.17 2.67
CA ILE A 103 12.49 6.69 3.69
C ILE A 103 11.26 7.24 2.98
N GLY A 104 10.12 6.61 3.26
CA GLY A 104 8.81 7.05 2.79
C GLY A 104 8.02 7.78 3.88
N ASN A 105 6.94 8.42 3.47
CA ASN A 105 6.00 9.12 4.35
C ASN A 105 4.92 8.16 4.86
N HIS A 106 4.64 8.19 6.18
CA HIS A 106 3.56 7.43 6.81
C HIS A 106 2.55 8.36 7.53
N SER A 107 2.33 9.55 6.98
CA SER A 107 1.57 10.64 7.56
C SER A 107 2.16 11.21 8.87
N LEU A 108 1.59 12.31 9.35
CA LEU A 108 2.06 12.96 10.58
C LEU A 108 1.47 12.30 11.83
N TYR A 109 0.19 11.92 11.77
CA TYR A 109 -0.57 11.47 12.94
C TYR A 109 -1.10 10.03 12.79
N HIS A 110 -0.79 9.33 11.72
CA HIS A 110 -1.24 7.98 11.46
C HIS A 110 -2.78 7.82 11.57
N PRO A 111 -3.58 8.62 10.80
CA PRO A 111 -5.04 8.56 10.89
C PRO A 111 -5.56 7.23 10.34
N CYS A 112 -6.39 6.55 11.15
CA CYS A 112 -7.13 5.36 10.75
C CYS A 112 -8.62 5.55 11.03
N SER A 113 -9.45 4.59 10.63
CA SER A 113 -10.88 4.61 10.93
C SER A 113 -11.15 4.73 12.44
N GLY A 114 -12.19 5.47 12.82
CA GLY A 114 -12.69 5.60 14.19
C GLY A 114 -13.20 4.29 14.81
N ASN A 115 -13.24 3.18 14.04
CA ASN A 115 -13.44 1.83 14.56
C ASN A 115 -12.30 1.43 15.52
N PHE A 116 -11.09 1.94 15.28
CA PHE A 116 -9.98 1.82 16.23
C PHE A 116 -10.14 2.91 17.31
N ALA A 117 -10.37 2.50 18.57
CA ALA A 117 -10.61 3.41 19.67
C ALA A 117 -9.51 4.47 19.84
N TRP A 118 -8.25 4.10 19.59
CA TRP A 118 -7.08 4.99 19.67
C TRP A 118 -7.01 6.04 18.54
N SER A 119 -7.73 5.83 17.42
CA SER A 119 -7.73 6.74 16.28
C SER A 119 -8.89 7.75 16.28
N ARG A 120 -9.85 7.67 17.20
CA ARG A 120 -11.10 8.43 17.16
C ARG A 120 -10.93 9.94 17.13
N ASN A 121 -9.90 10.49 17.78
CA ASN A 121 -9.61 11.92 17.78
C ASN A 121 -8.99 12.44 16.47
N ARG A 122 -8.64 11.53 15.56
CA ARG A 122 -8.06 11.78 14.23
C ARG A 122 -8.57 10.77 13.21
N ALA A 123 -9.82 10.36 13.35
CA ALA A 123 -10.42 9.35 12.48
C ALA A 123 -10.52 9.83 11.03
N LEU A 124 -10.24 8.93 10.07
CA LEU A 124 -10.34 9.22 8.64
C LEU A 124 -11.72 9.70 8.23
N GLU A 125 -12.77 9.29 8.95
CA GLU A 125 -14.14 9.74 8.77
C GLU A 125 -14.33 11.27 8.97
N GLU A 126 -13.39 11.92 9.68
CA GLU A 126 -13.38 13.37 9.95
C GLU A 126 -12.37 14.13 9.06
N TYR A 127 -11.80 13.44 8.05
CA TYR A 127 -10.90 14.04 7.08
C TYR A 127 -11.62 14.46 5.81
N ASN A 128 -11.05 15.47 5.15
CA ASN A 128 -11.26 15.80 3.75
C ASN A 128 -9.90 15.85 3.04
N LEU A 129 -9.89 15.99 1.71
CA LEU A 129 -8.65 15.99 0.93
C LEU A 129 -7.68 17.10 1.35
N GLN A 130 -8.19 18.29 1.71
CA GLN A 130 -7.33 19.39 2.13
C GLN A 130 -6.64 19.10 3.47
N LYS A 131 -7.37 18.55 4.44
CA LYS A 131 -6.80 18.16 5.73
C LYS A 131 -5.76 17.06 5.56
N MET A 132 -6.05 16.05 4.73
CA MET A 132 -5.10 14.99 4.41
C MET A 132 -3.85 15.58 3.75
N LYS A 133 -4.02 16.43 2.73
CA LYS A 133 -2.88 17.08 2.06
C LYS A 133 -1.99 17.85 3.03
N ASN A 134 -2.57 18.67 3.89
CA ASN A 134 -1.82 19.48 4.86
C ASN A 134 -1.02 18.58 5.83
N GLU A 135 -1.59 17.46 6.24
CA GLU A 135 -0.92 16.50 7.11
C GLU A 135 0.26 15.82 6.41
N LEU A 136 0.08 15.39 5.17
CA LEU A 136 1.13 14.75 4.38
C LEU A 136 2.25 15.72 4.00
N ASP A 137 1.92 16.99 3.68
CA ASP A 137 2.90 18.04 3.47
C ASP A 137 3.73 18.29 4.73
N SER A 138 3.07 18.40 5.89
CA SER A 138 3.75 18.62 7.17
C SER A 138 4.71 17.47 7.52
N ALA A 139 4.28 16.22 7.30
CA ALA A 139 5.14 15.07 7.51
C ALA A 139 6.34 15.08 6.55
N SER A 140 6.12 15.38 5.27
CA SER A 140 7.19 15.45 4.25
C SER A 140 8.20 16.56 4.54
N ILE A 141 7.73 17.73 5.02
CA ILE A 141 8.61 18.84 5.43
C ILE A 141 9.49 18.41 6.61
N LEU A 142 8.91 17.81 7.65
CA LEU A 142 9.66 17.35 8.83
C LEU A 142 10.70 16.28 8.46
N ILE A 143 10.34 15.33 7.59
CA ILE A 143 11.28 14.32 7.07
C ILE A 143 12.43 15.01 6.35
N LYS A 144 12.11 15.94 5.44
CA LYS A 144 13.12 16.66 4.65
C LYS A 144 14.05 17.50 5.52
N GLU A 145 13.52 18.27 6.45
CA GLU A 145 14.31 19.10 7.36
C GLU A 145 15.20 18.28 8.29
N THR A 146 14.68 17.10 8.71
CA THR A 146 15.40 16.22 9.64
C THR A 146 16.45 15.36 8.94
N LEU A 147 16.10 14.75 7.80
CA LEU A 147 16.93 13.73 7.15
C LEU A 147 17.64 14.23 5.88
N GLY A 148 17.27 15.41 5.36
CA GLY A 148 17.85 15.99 4.14
C GLY A 148 17.34 15.40 2.83
N ILE A 149 16.30 14.54 2.87
CA ILE A 149 15.73 13.90 1.69
C ILE A 149 14.22 14.18 1.58
N GLN A 150 13.71 14.25 0.35
CA GLN A 150 12.28 14.31 0.09
C GLN A 150 11.73 12.88 0.03
N PRO A 151 10.72 12.50 0.85
CA PRO A 151 10.09 11.18 0.71
C PRO A 151 9.35 11.10 -0.63
N LEU A 152 9.62 10.04 -1.40
CA LEU A 152 9.01 9.79 -2.71
C LEU A 152 7.97 8.68 -2.69
N SER A 153 7.87 7.96 -1.59
CA SER A 153 6.93 6.86 -1.39
C SER A 153 6.03 7.09 -0.18
N PHE A 154 4.86 6.50 -0.18
CA PHE A 154 3.86 6.60 0.88
C PHE A 154 3.36 5.21 1.31
N ALA A 155 3.14 5.00 2.61
CA ALA A 155 2.35 3.87 3.10
C ALA A 155 1.03 4.38 3.68
N TYR A 156 -0.07 3.78 3.25
CA TYR A 156 -1.40 4.11 3.75
C TYR A 156 -1.56 3.64 5.19
N PRO A 157 -1.78 4.53 6.18
CA PRO A 157 -2.04 4.12 7.55
C PRO A 157 -3.19 3.11 7.62
N CYS A 158 -2.98 2.00 8.31
CA CYS A 158 -3.91 0.86 8.36
C CYS A 158 -4.32 0.28 6.99
N GLY A 159 -3.61 0.58 5.91
CA GLY A 159 -3.96 0.21 4.54
C GLY A 159 -5.22 0.91 4.00
N GLN A 160 -5.76 1.91 4.69
CA GLN A 160 -7.03 2.55 4.35
C GLN A 160 -6.82 3.70 3.36
N THR A 161 -7.64 3.74 2.30
CA THR A 161 -7.50 4.64 1.16
C THR A 161 -8.65 5.65 1.01
N PHE A 162 -9.62 5.64 1.94
CA PHE A 162 -10.81 6.49 1.91
C PHE A 162 -10.87 7.40 3.13
N ILE A 163 -11.43 8.59 2.94
CA ILE A 163 -11.71 9.61 3.94
C ILE A 163 -13.16 10.05 3.86
N GLY A 164 -13.65 10.71 4.91
CA GLY A 164 -15.04 11.18 4.99
C GLY A 164 -16.02 10.12 5.47
N ARG A 165 -17.30 10.47 5.51
CA ARG A 165 -18.37 9.67 6.10
C ARG A 165 -19.61 9.62 5.21
N GLY A 166 -20.22 8.43 5.11
CA GLY A 166 -21.47 8.22 4.39
C GLY A 166 -21.36 8.66 2.92
N ILE A 167 -22.25 9.50 2.46
CA ILE A 167 -22.27 10.00 1.07
C ILE A 167 -21.08 10.91 0.71
N ASN A 168 -20.33 11.38 1.71
CA ASN A 168 -19.14 12.22 1.53
C ASN A 168 -17.83 11.41 1.52
N VAL A 169 -17.92 10.08 1.53
CA VAL A 169 -16.73 9.23 1.40
C VAL A 169 -16.08 9.45 0.05
N GLN A 170 -14.76 9.65 0.06
CA GLN A 170 -13.96 9.77 -1.16
C GLN A 170 -12.60 9.12 -0.99
N SER A 171 -12.03 8.64 -2.09
CA SER A 171 -10.65 8.13 -2.09
C SER A 171 -9.64 9.27 -2.05
N TYR A 172 -8.55 9.09 -1.29
CA TYR A 172 -7.42 10.01 -1.35
C TYR A 172 -6.22 9.45 -2.16
N VAL A 173 -6.40 8.31 -2.83
CA VAL A 173 -5.41 7.76 -3.78
C VAL A 173 -4.99 8.77 -4.85
N PRO A 174 -5.89 9.55 -5.50
CA PRO A 174 -5.47 10.57 -6.46
C PRO A 174 -4.58 11.65 -5.85
N LEU A 175 -4.77 11.99 -4.57
CA LEU A 175 -3.89 12.92 -3.86
C LEU A 175 -2.50 12.30 -3.66
N ILE A 176 -2.43 11.03 -3.29
CA ILE A 176 -1.14 10.30 -3.17
C ILE A 176 -0.42 10.25 -4.51
N SER A 177 -1.13 9.96 -5.61
CA SER A 177 -0.57 9.96 -6.97
C SER A 177 0.01 11.33 -7.39
N PHE A 178 -0.55 12.42 -6.88
CA PHE A 178 -0.03 13.77 -7.12
C PHE A 178 1.21 14.09 -6.27
N MET A 179 1.31 13.53 -5.05
CA MET A 179 2.34 13.89 -4.07
C MET A 179 3.54 12.94 -4.06
N PHE A 180 3.34 11.68 -4.41
CA PHE A 180 4.33 10.60 -4.29
C PHE A 180 4.41 9.76 -5.57
N GLU A 181 5.53 9.08 -5.75
CA GLU A 181 5.75 8.19 -6.88
C GLU A 181 5.13 6.81 -6.69
N SER A 182 4.94 6.40 -5.44
CA SER A 182 4.31 5.13 -5.08
C SER A 182 3.55 5.21 -3.76
N GLY A 183 2.52 4.34 -3.62
CA GLY A 183 1.74 4.19 -2.40
C GLY A 183 1.49 2.72 -2.11
N ARG A 184 1.70 2.25 -0.87
CA ARG A 184 1.57 0.86 -0.46
C ARG A 184 0.46 0.69 0.58
N GLY A 185 -0.43 -0.28 0.33
CA GLY A 185 -1.44 -0.76 1.26
C GLY A 185 -0.87 -1.71 2.33
N TRP A 186 -1.77 -2.31 3.11
CA TRP A 186 -1.45 -3.22 4.21
C TRP A 186 -2.40 -4.43 4.21
N LEU A 187 -1.92 -5.61 4.61
CA LEU A 187 -2.68 -6.86 4.69
C LEU A 187 -3.26 -7.32 3.34
N ASN A 188 -2.55 -7.12 2.26
CA ASN A 188 -2.96 -7.60 0.95
C ASN A 188 -2.48 -9.04 0.72
N GLU A 189 -3.28 -9.83 0.00
CA GLU A 189 -3.06 -11.26 -0.18
C GLU A 189 -2.14 -11.61 -1.36
N ALA A 190 -1.99 -10.70 -2.31
CA ALA A 190 -1.31 -10.98 -3.58
C ALA A 190 -0.06 -10.10 -3.78
N PRO A 191 0.99 -10.62 -4.46
CA PRO A 191 2.07 -9.80 -4.97
C PRO A 191 1.60 -8.89 -6.10
N ASN A 192 2.44 -7.93 -6.50
CA ASN A 192 2.13 -6.94 -7.52
C ASN A 192 2.58 -7.42 -8.90
N ASP A 193 1.67 -7.44 -9.87
CA ASP A 193 2.02 -7.65 -11.28
C ASP A 193 2.69 -6.38 -11.83
N PRO A 194 3.99 -6.42 -12.19
CA PRO A 194 4.70 -5.24 -12.67
C PRO A 194 4.19 -4.72 -14.02
N MET A 195 3.48 -5.55 -14.79
CA MET A 195 2.87 -5.12 -16.06
C MET A 195 1.57 -4.36 -15.86
N PHE A 196 0.90 -4.52 -14.71
CA PHE A 196 -0.48 -4.07 -14.51
C PHE A 196 -0.71 -3.22 -13.27
N CYS A 197 0.07 -3.40 -12.19
CA CYS A 197 -0.18 -2.72 -10.91
C CYS A 197 -0.13 -1.19 -11.05
N ASP A 198 -1.01 -0.52 -10.33
CA ASP A 198 -0.93 0.90 -10.08
C ASP A 198 0.11 1.16 -8.97
N LEU A 199 1.16 1.91 -9.27
CA LEU A 199 2.26 2.15 -8.33
C LEU A 199 1.83 2.91 -7.08
N VAL A 200 0.70 3.62 -7.11
CA VAL A 200 0.16 4.30 -5.92
C VAL A 200 -0.86 3.47 -5.15
N GLN A 201 -1.11 2.22 -5.57
CA GLN A 201 -1.99 1.24 -4.93
C GLN A 201 -1.30 -0.13 -4.80
N LEU A 202 -0.03 -0.14 -4.44
CA LEU A 202 0.74 -1.37 -4.29
C LEU A 202 0.24 -2.20 -3.12
N ASN A 203 0.19 -3.50 -3.32
CA ASN A 203 -0.11 -4.48 -2.28
C ASN A 203 1.10 -4.66 -1.36
N GLY A 204 0.86 -4.65 -0.04
CA GLY A 204 1.83 -5.01 0.99
C GLY A 204 1.36 -6.25 1.76
N ALA A 205 2.10 -7.35 1.64
CA ALA A 205 1.83 -8.57 2.38
C ALA A 205 2.46 -8.51 3.78
N GLU A 206 1.73 -8.97 4.79
CA GLU A 206 2.20 -8.95 6.18
C GLU A 206 3.46 -9.79 6.38
N LEU A 207 4.46 -9.23 7.06
CA LEU A 207 5.68 -9.92 7.51
C LEU A 207 5.65 -10.25 9.01
N ASP A 208 4.90 -9.47 9.80
CA ASP A 208 4.85 -9.63 11.25
C ASP A 208 4.39 -11.03 11.66
N GLY A 209 5.10 -11.62 12.60
CA GLY A 209 4.84 -12.95 13.13
C GLY A 209 5.08 -14.12 12.18
N LYS A 210 5.47 -13.87 10.92
CA LYS A 210 5.66 -14.95 9.94
C LYS A 210 6.98 -15.67 10.11
N SER A 211 6.94 -17.00 9.94
CA SER A 211 8.14 -17.81 9.76
C SER A 211 8.68 -17.67 8.33
N PHE A 212 9.94 -18.05 8.13
CA PHE A 212 10.53 -18.04 6.80
C PHE A 212 9.78 -18.95 5.82
N GLU A 213 9.30 -20.12 6.25
CA GLU A 213 8.53 -21.03 5.39
C GLU A 213 7.21 -20.42 4.91
N GLN A 214 6.57 -19.58 5.74
CA GLN A 214 5.36 -18.84 5.35
C GLN A 214 5.69 -17.76 4.32
N VAL A 215 6.80 -17.04 4.51
CA VAL A 215 7.29 -16.03 3.56
C VAL A 215 7.72 -16.70 2.25
N LEU A 216 8.39 -17.85 2.31
CA LEU A 216 8.86 -18.57 1.13
C LEU A 216 7.71 -18.95 0.19
N LYS A 217 6.54 -19.30 0.71
CA LYS A 217 5.34 -19.56 -0.12
C LYS A 217 4.93 -18.34 -0.94
N LEU A 218 4.99 -17.13 -0.34
CA LEU A 218 4.70 -15.88 -1.06
C LEU A 218 5.78 -15.59 -2.12
N VAL A 219 7.04 -15.83 -1.77
CA VAL A 219 8.19 -15.67 -2.69
C VAL A 219 8.05 -16.61 -3.89
N GLU A 220 7.75 -17.89 -3.68
CA GLU A 220 7.58 -18.86 -4.77
C GLU A 220 6.41 -18.50 -5.68
N THR A 221 5.30 -18.00 -5.11
CA THR A 221 4.16 -17.50 -5.89
C THR A 221 4.58 -16.31 -6.77
N ALA A 222 5.28 -15.33 -6.20
CA ALA A 222 5.76 -14.17 -6.94
C ALA A 222 6.77 -14.58 -8.03
N LYS A 223 7.68 -15.49 -7.72
CA LYS A 223 8.71 -15.99 -8.64
C LYS A 223 8.12 -16.75 -9.82
N ALA A 224 7.10 -17.59 -9.58
CA ALA A 224 6.41 -18.34 -10.64
C ALA A 224 5.78 -17.40 -11.69
N ASN A 225 5.26 -16.26 -11.25
CA ASN A 225 4.55 -15.30 -12.09
C ASN A 225 5.42 -14.14 -12.59
N GLY A 226 6.62 -13.95 -12.05
CA GLY A 226 7.48 -12.80 -12.38
C GLY A 226 7.05 -11.51 -11.71
N TYR A 227 6.43 -11.59 -10.52
CA TYR A 227 5.82 -10.47 -9.82
C TYR A 227 6.75 -9.80 -8.81
N TRP A 228 6.33 -8.65 -8.32
CA TRP A 228 6.97 -7.91 -7.24
C TRP A 228 6.26 -8.18 -5.92
N LEU A 229 6.95 -8.81 -4.98
CA LEU A 229 6.48 -9.00 -3.62
C LEU A 229 6.99 -7.87 -2.73
N ILE A 230 6.08 -7.19 -2.03
CA ILE A 230 6.40 -6.22 -0.99
C ILE A 230 5.97 -6.84 0.34
N LEU A 231 6.93 -7.06 1.23
CA LEU A 231 6.67 -7.49 2.60
C LEU A 231 6.63 -6.26 3.51
N ALA A 232 5.63 -6.21 4.37
CA ALA A 232 5.36 -5.08 5.24
C ALA A 232 5.29 -5.52 6.70
N GLY A 233 5.99 -4.83 7.58
CA GLY A 233 6.04 -5.11 9.00
C GLY A 233 6.27 -3.86 9.84
N HIS A 234 6.46 -4.05 11.16
CA HIS A 234 6.61 -2.94 12.10
C HIS A 234 7.88 -3.10 12.96
N GLU A 235 7.79 -3.72 14.14
CA GLU A 235 8.97 -3.98 14.97
C GLU A 235 9.91 -4.99 14.31
N MET A 236 11.20 -4.92 14.62
CA MET A 236 12.23 -5.84 14.16
C MET A 236 12.97 -6.41 15.38
N ASN A 237 12.39 -7.47 15.96
CA ASN A 237 12.88 -8.11 17.18
C ASN A 237 12.77 -9.64 17.09
N ASP A 238 13.22 -10.34 18.14
CA ASP A 238 13.13 -11.80 18.22
C ASP A 238 11.71 -12.29 18.52
N GLU A 239 10.89 -11.44 19.18
CA GLU A 239 9.51 -11.71 19.55
C GLU A 239 8.73 -10.40 19.77
N GLY A 240 7.41 -10.47 19.87
CA GLY A 240 6.56 -9.33 20.24
C GLY A 240 5.31 -9.19 19.35
N TYR A 241 4.47 -8.23 19.73
CA TYR A 241 3.31 -7.84 18.94
C TYR A 241 3.74 -6.98 17.75
N GLN A 242 3.12 -7.17 16.58
CA GLN A 242 3.49 -6.48 15.34
C GLN A 242 5.01 -6.53 15.09
N THR A 243 5.59 -7.73 15.14
CA THR A 243 7.03 -7.93 15.05
C THR A 243 7.39 -8.82 13.86
N SER A 244 8.18 -8.27 12.97
CA SER A 244 8.90 -8.99 11.93
C SER A 244 10.13 -9.64 12.60
N LEU A 245 10.13 -10.97 12.69
CA LEU A 245 11.13 -11.72 13.44
C LEU A 245 12.52 -11.58 12.82
N LEU A 246 13.53 -11.19 13.61
CA LEU A 246 14.92 -11.01 13.12
C LEU A 246 15.46 -12.26 12.42
N ARG A 247 15.16 -13.45 12.96
CA ARG A 247 15.55 -14.73 12.33
C ARG A 247 14.94 -14.89 10.94
N THR A 248 13.64 -14.53 10.77
CA THR A 248 12.96 -14.61 9.47
C THR A 248 13.54 -13.60 8.49
N ILE A 249 13.82 -12.37 8.93
CA ILE A 249 14.47 -11.33 8.10
C ILE A 249 15.85 -11.80 7.66
N GLU A 250 16.64 -12.38 8.57
CA GLU A 250 17.96 -12.90 8.24
C GLU A 250 17.90 -14.01 7.18
N GLU A 251 16.96 -14.95 7.32
CA GLU A 251 16.74 -16.02 6.34
C GLU A 251 16.29 -15.47 4.98
N ILE A 252 15.41 -14.47 4.96
CA ILE A 252 15.02 -13.77 3.72
C ILE A 252 16.22 -13.11 3.06
N CYS A 253 17.06 -12.40 3.82
CA CYS A 253 18.27 -11.77 3.30
C CYS A 253 19.22 -12.79 2.67
N LYS A 254 19.51 -13.89 3.36
CA LYS A 254 20.36 -14.99 2.85
C LYS A 254 19.78 -15.58 1.57
N TYR A 255 18.49 -15.89 1.57
CA TYR A 255 17.81 -16.50 0.43
C TYR A 255 17.78 -15.57 -0.77
N ALA A 256 17.43 -14.30 -0.59
CA ALA A 256 17.35 -13.33 -1.68
C ALA A 256 18.71 -12.93 -2.25
N LYS A 257 19.78 -12.97 -1.44
CA LYS A 257 21.16 -12.68 -1.90
C LYS A 257 21.84 -13.86 -2.57
N ASP A 258 21.30 -15.07 -2.48
CA ASP A 258 21.77 -16.21 -3.27
C ASP A 258 21.35 -16.03 -4.73
N PRO A 259 22.32 -15.88 -5.67
CA PRO A 259 22.03 -15.63 -7.07
C PRO A 259 21.18 -16.72 -7.73
N SER A 260 21.28 -17.97 -7.26
CA SER A 260 20.55 -19.11 -7.80
C SER A 260 19.04 -18.98 -7.65
N ASN A 261 18.57 -18.21 -6.65
CA ASN A 261 17.16 -17.97 -6.41
C ASN A 261 16.53 -16.95 -7.38
N GLY A 262 17.36 -16.15 -8.07
CA GLY A 262 16.90 -15.24 -9.10
C GLY A 262 16.01 -14.10 -8.58
N ILE A 263 16.29 -13.59 -7.36
CA ILE A 263 15.53 -12.50 -6.73
C ILE A 263 16.32 -11.18 -6.86
N TRP A 264 15.64 -10.13 -7.30
CA TRP A 264 16.12 -8.76 -7.14
C TRP A 264 15.52 -8.19 -5.86
N ILE A 265 16.33 -8.11 -4.79
CA ILE A 265 15.91 -7.49 -3.53
C ILE A 265 16.43 -6.06 -3.47
N ASP A 266 15.49 -5.09 -3.34
CA ASP A 266 15.81 -3.66 -3.24
C ASP A 266 14.68 -2.88 -2.56
N ASN A 267 14.91 -1.59 -2.26
CA ASN A 267 13.91 -0.70 -1.73
C ASN A 267 12.78 -0.42 -2.75
N VAL A 268 11.65 0.10 -2.26
CA VAL A 268 10.46 0.35 -3.10
C VAL A 268 10.72 1.37 -4.20
N HIS A 269 11.44 2.45 -3.89
CA HIS A 269 11.74 3.50 -4.87
C HIS A 269 12.50 2.96 -6.08
N ASN A 270 13.55 2.16 -5.88
CA ASN A 270 14.36 1.60 -6.96
C ASN A 270 13.54 0.67 -7.86
N ILE A 271 12.74 -0.22 -7.26
CA ILE A 271 11.91 -1.17 -8.01
C ILE A 271 10.78 -0.45 -8.76
N ALA A 272 10.08 0.50 -8.12
CA ALA A 272 9.04 1.29 -8.76
C ALA A 272 9.58 2.11 -9.93
N SER A 273 10.76 2.73 -9.76
CA SER A 273 11.44 3.49 -10.82
C SER A 273 11.81 2.58 -12.00
N TYR A 274 12.30 1.37 -11.74
CA TYR A 274 12.61 0.40 -12.78
C TYR A 274 11.34 -0.02 -13.56
N ILE A 275 10.23 -0.26 -12.85
CA ILE A 275 8.95 -0.60 -13.48
C ILE A 275 8.48 0.55 -14.38
N LYS A 276 8.52 1.82 -13.91
CA LYS A 276 8.16 2.99 -14.72
C LYS A 276 8.96 3.07 -16.03
N GLN A 277 10.25 2.75 -15.98
CA GLN A 277 11.15 2.86 -17.14
C GLN A 277 10.98 1.70 -18.14
N ASN A 278 10.58 0.52 -17.69
CA ASN A 278 10.59 -0.71 -18.50
C ASN A 278 9.20 -1.26 -18.83
N ARG A 279 8.12 -0.73 -18.20
CA ARG A 279 6.75 -1.08 -18.55
C ARG A 279 6.38 -0.44 -19.90
N LYS A 280 5.97 -1.28 -20.85
CA LYS A 280 5.40 -0.82 -22.13
C LYS A 280 3.87 -0.88 -21.99
N TYR A 281 3.21 0.25 -22.21
CA TYR A 281 1.74 0.36 -22.26
C TYR A 281 1.20 0.04 -23.64
#